data_882ec57940cb09562e37d284e882a615
#
_entry.id   882ec57940cb09562e37d284e882a615
#
_cell.length_a   1.000
_cell.length_b   1.000
_cell.length_c   1.000
_cell.angle_alpha   90.00
_cell.angle_beta   90.00
_cell.angle_gamma   90.00
#
_symmetry.space_group_name_H-M   'P 1'
#
loop_
_entity.id
_entity.type
_entity.pdbx_description
1 polymer ?
#
loop_
_entity_poly.entity_id
_entity_poly.type
_entity_poly.pdbx_seq_one_letter_code
_entity_poly.pdbx_strand_id
1 'polypeptide(L)'
;MKREPNFEVMRTVAMFFIVVYHCLTHGVGDGYAFSANNPTKLSNLMFSDFLLVFSSIAVNLYVMVSGYFLVDLNFKLSRMVRTWTCACFYSIAITLLFMSLQLVPFSMVSLGMSFFPISTDAYWFVTQYIGLLILSPFLALLVKQLSYKQYLWLLTGGAFLCLALIPDFPLAKRFHVAHGNSVWSFAYLFLVAGFIKHYLKSVPMAWLMAAALFVTLLTMGCEIFFGYQNDSIHLFWINYNGIPFVLSVIVFIIIRQMQMAETGIWKPLVNLAPYTFGVYLIHDHLMIRDGLWDTVSLTSVCDHWTYPFIVVGLCCLIFLVAAFIESIRKKLFTFLRIDNLISKVDRWSFYS
;
A
#
# COMPACT_ATOMS: atom_id res chain seq x y z
N MET A 1 -5.00 -1.45 22.99
CA MET A 1 -6.03 -0.73 22.21
C MET A 1 -6.96 -1.77 21.62
N LYS A 2 -8.27 -1.59 21.76
CA LYS A 2 -9.26 -2.50 21.16
C LYS A 2 -9.12 -2.37 19.63
N ARG A 3 -9.05 -3.48 18.92
CA ARG A 3 -9.02 -3.46 17.45
C ARG A 3 -10.37 -2.98 16.94
N GLU A 4 -10.35 -2.12 15.93
CA GLU A 4 -11.57 -1.66 15.25
C GLU A 4 -11.71 -2.45 13.94
N PRO A 5 -12.76 -3.28 13.80
CA PRO A 5 -12.88 -4.22 12.69
C PRO A 5 -12.82 -3.58 11.30
N ASN A 6 -13.41 -2.39 11.14
CA ASN A 6 -13.39 -1.65 9.88
C ASN A 6 -11.98 -1.30 9.42
N PHE A 7 -11.06 -0.90 10.31
CA PHE A 7 -9.67 -0.63 9.95
C PHE A 7 -8.86 -1.90 9.71
N GLU A 8 -9.18 -3.00 10.39
CA GLU A 8 -8.57 -4.30 10.08
C GLU A 8 -9.01 -4.79 8.69
N VAL A 9 -10.29 -4.68 8.35
CA VAL A 9 -10.80 -4.97 7.00
C VAL A 9 -10.11 -4.07 5.97
N MET A 10 -9.99 -2.75 6.24
CA MET A 10 -9.31 -1.82 5.36
C MET A 10 -7.87 -2.25 5.07
N ARG A 11 -7.09 -2.67 6.08
CA ARG A 11 -5.72 -3.17 5.90
C ARG A 11 -5.66 -4.40 5.01
N THR A 12 -6.58 -5.34 5.24
CA THR A 12 -6.62 -6.59 4.45
C THR A 12 -6.98 -6.32 3.01
N VAL A 13 -8.01 -5.52 2.77
CA VAL A 13 -8.44 -5.15 1.42
C VAL A 13 -7.37 -4.32 0.70
N ALA A 14 -6.77 -3.34 1.38
CA ALA A 14 -5.67 -2.56 0.80
C ALA A 14 -4.49 -3.46 0.42
N MET A 15 -4.08 -4.40 1.27
CA MET A 15 -2.99 -5.32 0.93
C MET A 15 -3.35 -6.24 -0.24
N PHE A 16 -4.59 -6.71 -0.32
CA PHE A 16 -5.05 -7.48 -1.48
C PHE A 16 -4.92 -6.67 -2.77
N PHE A 17 -5.33 -5.40 -2.76
CA PHE A 17 -5.18 -4.53 -3.92
C PHE A 17 -3.72 -4.18 -4.25
N ILE A 18 -2.79 -4.20 -3.27
CA ILE A 18 -1.34 -4.11 -3.55
C ILE A 18 -0.87 -5.35 -4.34
N VAL A 19 -1.33 -6.55 -3.96
CA VAL A 19 -1.02 -7.78 -4.73
C VAL A 19 -1.62 -7.70 -6.14
N VAL A 20 -2.85 -7.20 -6.28
CA VAL A 20 -3.50 -6.96 -7.58
C VAL A 20 -2.69 -5.96 -8.42
N TYR A 21 -2.22 -4.86 -7.83
CA TYR A 21 -1.37 -3.88 -8.53
C TYR A 21 -0.13 -4.54 -9.11
N HIS A 22 0.61 -5.30 -8.31
CA HIS A 22 1.82 -5.98 -8.77
C HIS A 22 1.51 -7.08 -9.81
N CYS A 23 0.40 -7.80 -9.66
CA CYS A 23 -0.08 -8.75 -10.65
C CYS A 23 -0.33 -8.09 -12.01
N LEU A 24 -1.01 -6.97 -12.02
CA LEU A 24 -1.36 -6.28 -13.25
C LEU A 24 -0.17 -5.53 -13.88
N THR A 25 0.71 -4.94 -13.06
CA THR A 25 1.86 -4.16 -13.57
C THR A 25 3.05 -5.03 -13.97
N HIS A 26 3.32 -6.12 -13.25
CA HIS A 26 4.44 -7.00 -13.55
C HIS A 26 4.02 -8.27 -14.31
N GLY A 27 2.86 -8.86 -13.99
CA GLY A 27 2.42 -10.11 -14.59
C GLY A 27 1.80 -9.96 -15.97
N VAL A 28 1.23 -8.82 -16.29
CA VAL A 28 0.69 -8.50 -17.63
C VAL A 28 1.66 -7.64 -18.42
N GLY A 29 2.36 -6.71 -17.74
CA GLY A 29 3.37 -5.85 -18.35
C GLY A 29 2.87 -5.11 -19.58
N ASP A 30 3.71 -5.04 -20.60
CA ASP A 30 3.41 -4.40 -21.90
C ASP A 30 2.36 -5.17 -22.75
N GLY A 31 1.81 -6.28 -22.25
CA GLY A 31 0.77 -7.08 -22.93
C GLY A 31 -0.57 -6.35 -23.13
N TYR A 32 -0.73 -5.19 -22.52
CA TYR A 32 -1.90 -4.30 -22.70
C TYR A 32 -1.81 -3.42 -23.95
N ALA A 33 -1.33 -3.92 -25.08
CA ALA A 33 -1.52 -3.19 -26.31
C ALA A 33 -3.03 -3.05 -26.59
N PHE A 34 -3.51 -1.80 -26.64
CA PHE A 34 -4.91 -1.50 -26.90
C PHE A 34 -5.28 -2.04 -28.28
N SER A 35 -6.31 -2.87 -28.38
CA SER A 35 -6.85 -3.32 -29.65
C SER A 35 -8.35 -3.09 -29.66
N ALA A 36 -8.79 -2.04 -30.33
CA ALA A 36 -10.21 -1.75 -30.58
C ALA A 36 -10.92 -2.87 -31.39
N ASN A 37 -10.14 -3.72 -32.03
CA ASN A 37 -10.66 -4.77 -32.92
C ASN A 37 -10.98 -6.09 -32.19
N ASN A 38 -10.64 -6.21 -30.90
CA ASN A 38 -10.93 -7.39 -30.08
C ASN A 38 -11.80 -7.02 -28.87
N PRO A 39 -13.14 -7.25 -28.94
CA PRO A 39 -14.05 -6.90 -27.85
C PRO A 39 -13.73 -7.58 -26.50
N THR A 40 -13.23 -8.83 -26.52
CA THR A 40 -12.87 -9.57 -25.31
C THR A 40 -11.67 -8.93 -24.66
N LYS A 41 -10.65 -8.57 -25.44
CA LYS A 41 -9.47 -7.86 -24.96
C LYS A 41 -9.85 -6.50 -24.37
N LEU A 42 -10.73 -5.75 -25.02
CA LEU A 42 -11.21 -4.46 -24.52
C LEU A 42 -11.94 -4.61 -23.18
N SER A 43 -12.82 -5.59 -23.01
CA SER A 43 -13.53 -5.82 -21.75
C SER A 43 -12.58 -6.23 -20.62
N ASN A 44 -11.57 -7.05 -20.90
CA ASN A 44 -10.54 -7.45 -19.97
C ASN A 44 -9.66 -6.27 -19.56
N LEU A 45 -9.38 -5.38 -20.50
CA LEU A 45 -8.69 -4.13 -20.28
C LEU A 45 -9.45 -3.23 -19.31
N MET A 46 -10.74 -2.97 -19.58
CA MET A 46 -11.60 -2.17 -18.68
C MET A 46 -11.71 -2.78 -17.29
N PHE A 47 -11.74 -4.11 -17.18
CA PHE A 47 -11.69 -4.80 -15.89
C PHE A 47 -10.36 -4.53 -15.15
N SER A 48 -9.25 -4.59 -15.86
CA SER A 48 -7.94 -4.31 -15.28
C SER A 48 -7.80 -2.86 -14.83
N ASP A 49 -8.28 -1.90 -15.64
CA ASP A 49 -8.30 -0.49 -15.29
C ASP A 49 -9.13 -0.24 -14.01
N PHE A 50 -10.30 -0.87 -13.93
CA PHE A 50 -11.12 -0.79 -12.72
C PHE A 50 -10.36 -1.29 -11.49
N LEU A 51 -9.69 -2.43 -11.57
CA LEU A 51 -8.88 -2.94 -10.48
C LEU A 51 -7.69 -2.04 -10.17
N LEU A 52 -7.03 -1.47 -11.17
CA LEU A 52 -5.89 -0.56 -11.01
C LEU A 52 -6.28 0.73 -10.29
N VAL A 53 -7.46 1.29 -10.57
CA VAL A 53 -7.98 2.48 -9.84
C VAL A 53 -8.04 2.21 -8.34
N PHE A 54 -8.57 1.05 -7.92
CA PHE A 54 -8.61 0.69 -6.49
C PHE A 54 -7.25 0.25 -5.95
N SER A 55 -6.39 -0.31 -6.78
CA SER A 55 -5.03 -0.68 -6.39
C SER A 55 -4.16 0.54 -6.12
N SER A 56 -4.34 1.62 -6.89
CA SER A 56 -3.57 2.87 -6.75
C SER A 56 -3.81 3.58 -5.41
N ILE A 57 -4.97 3.38 -4.78
CA ILE A 57 -5.29 3.99 -3.48
C ILE A 57 -4.83 3.15 -2.28
N ALA A 58 -4.42 1.91 -2.50
CA ALA A 58 -4.19 0.93 -1.44
C ALA A 58 -3.07 1.34 -0.48
N VAL A 59 -1.95 1.84 -0.99
CA VAL A 59 -0.84 2.35 -0.16
C VAL A 59 -1.28 3.54 0.68
N ASN A 60 -2.04 4.48 0.07
CA ASN A 60 -2.56 5.65 0.78
C ASN A 60 -3.46 5.23 1.95
N LEU A 61 -4.37 4.27 1.73
CA LEU A 61 -5.23 3.73 2.78
C LEU A 61 -4.42 3.10 3.92
N TYR A 62 -3.37 2.35 3.60
CA TYR A 62 -2.51 1.71 4.59
C TYR A 62 -1.77 2.73 5.46
N VAL A 63 -1.26 3.79 4.83
CA VAL A 63 -0.60 4.91 5.53
C VAL A 63 -1.61 5.72 6.36
N MET A 64 -2.80 6.02 5.81
CA MET A 64 -3.85 6.76 6.53
C MET A 64 -4.34 6.01 7.78
N VAL A 65 -4.49 4.67 7.72
CA VAL A 65 -4.80 3.87 8.91
C VAL A 65 -3.72 4.05 9.97
N SER A 66 -2.45 4.03 9.57
CA SER A 66 -1.34 4.25 10.51
C SER A 66 -1.39 5.65 11.10
N GLY A 67 -1.57 6.69 10.28
CA GLY A 67 -1.68 8.09 10.73
C GLY A 67 -2.85 8.30 11.69
N TYR A 68 -4.02 7.73 11.37
CA TYR A 68 -5.23 7.84 12.18
C TYR A 68 -5.03 7.34 13.61
N PHE A 69 -4.26 6.25 13.79
CA PHE A 69 -4.00 5.74 15.13
C PHE A 69 -2.78 6.40 15.78
N LEU A 70 -1.71 6.64 15.04
CA LEU A 70 -0.45 7.17 15.58
C LEU A 70 -0.57 8.61 16.10
N VAL A 71 -1.50 9.41 15.56
CA VAL A 71 -1.67 10.81 15.95
C VAL A 71 -1.95 11.02 17.44
N ASP A 72 -2.60 10.05 18.09
CA ASP A 72 -2.93 10.10 19.52
C ASP A 72 -2.06 9.17 20.38
N LEU A 73 -1.21 8.38 19.75
CA LEU A 73 -0.39 7.41 20.47
C LEU A 73 0.98 8.00 20.84
N ASN A 74 1.48 7.61 22.01
CA ASN A 74 2.85 7.89 22.37
C ASN A 74 3.83 7.18 21.42
N PHE A 75 4.94 7.82 21.15
CA PHE A 75 6.03 7.23 20.39
C PHE A 75 6.53 5.95 21.07
N LYS A 76 6.80 4.92 20.26
CA LYS A 76 7.41 3.68 20.72
C LYS A 76 8.47 3.25 19.71
N LEU A 77 9.71 3.20 20.15
CA LEU A 77 10.82 2.75 19.32
C LEU A 77 10.65 1.30 18.85
N SER A 78 9.99 0.47 19.68
CA SER A 78 9.68 -0.92 19.34
C SER A 78 8.85 -1.08 18.06
N ARG A 79 8.07 -0.07 17.64
CA ARG A 79 7.34 -0.14 16.36
C ARG A 79 8.30 -0.12 15.18
N MET A 80 9.29 0.77 15.22
CA MET A 80 10.32 0.86 14.17
C MET A 80 11.16 -0.41 14.12
N VAL A 81 11.66 -0.83 15.28
CA VAL A 81 12.51 -2.04 15.40
C VAL A 81 11.76 -3.26 14.92
N ARG A 82 10.46 -3.41 15.24
CA ARG A 82 9.63 -4.52 14.75
C ARG A 82 9.50 -4.52 13.25
N THR A 83 9.22 -3.37 12.63
CA THR A 83 9.11 -3.21 11.18
C THR A 83 10.43 -3.58 10.50
N TRP A 84 11.53 -3.05 11.00
CA TRP A 84 12.87 -3.33 10.50
C TRP A 84 13.24 -4.83 10.66
N THR A 85 13.04 -5.41 11.85
CA THR A 85 13.36 -6.82 12.12
C THR A 85 12.57 -7.76 11.21
N CYS A 86 11.30 -7.43 10.91
CA CYS A 86 10.48 -8.20 10.00
C CYS A 86 11.01 -8.13 8.56
N ALA A 87 11.39 -6.94 8.10
CA ALA A 87 11.98 -6.75 6.77
C ALA A 87 13.33 -7.48 6.65
N CYS A 88 14.21 -7.35 7.66
CA CYS A 88 15.47 -8.10 7.70
C CYS A 88 15.27 -9.61 7.66
N PHE A 89 14.32 -10.13 8.44
CA PHE A 89 14.04 -11.56 8.45
C PHE A 89 13.71 -12.08 7.05
N TYR A 90 12.79 -11.42 6.34
CA TYR A 90 12.41 -11.86 5.00
C TYR A 90 13.52 -11.63 3.98
N SER A 91 14.21 -10.51 4.03
CA SER A 91 15.34 -10.22 3.14
C SER A 91 16.42 -11.30 3.26
N ILE A 92 16.81 -11.68 4.48
CA ILE A 92 17.82 -12.71 4.73
C ILE A 92 17.28 -14.11 4.36
N ALA A 93 16.08 -14.45 4.83
CA ALA A 93 15.52 -15.78 4.63
C ALA A 93 15.30 -16.11 3.14
N ILE A 94 14.78 -15.13 2.37
CA ILE A 94 14.55 -15.31 0.92
C ILE A 94 15.88 -15.40 0.19
N THR A 95 16.84 -14.52 0.49
CA THR A 95 18.18 -14.57 -0.12
C THR A 95 18.86 -15.92 0.14
N LEU A 96 18.84 -16.41 1.37
CA LEU A 96 19.40 -17.73 1.71
C LEU A 96 18.66 -18.86 1.01
N LEU A 97 17.33 -18.81 0.93
CA LEU A 97 16.53 -19.81 0.25
C LEU A 97 16.90 -19.91 -1.24
N PHE A 98 16.97 -18.76 -1.93
CA PHE A 98 17.29 -18.71 -3.36
C PHE A 98 18.72 -19.18 -3.65
N MET A 99 19.69 -18.84 -2.80
CA MET A 99 21.05 -19.37 -2.89
C MET A 99 21.12 -20.87 -2.62
N SER A 100 20.40 -21.38 -1.62
CA SER A 100 20.41 -22.80 -1.27
C SER A 100 19.75 -23.68 -2.34
N LEU A 101 18.73 -23.15 -3.04
CA LEU A 101 18.07 -23.81 -4.17
C LEU A 101 18.82 -23.60 -5.50
N GLN A 102 19.97 -22.92 -5.48
CA GLN A 102 20.78 -22.58 -6.66
C GLN A 102 20.02 -21.79 -7.73
N LEU A 103 18.94 -21.06 -7.33
CA LEU A 103 18.18 -20.17 -8.21
C LEU A 103 18.97 -18.89 -8.51
N VAL A 104 19.87 -18.51 -7.61
CA VAL A 104 20.85 -17.42 -7.81
C VAL A 104 22.24 -17.91 -7.36
N PRO A 105 23.32 -17.39 -7.94
CA PRO A 105 24.69 -17.72 -7.51
C PRO A 105 24.92 -17.35 -6.04
N PHE A 106 25.69 -18.16 -5.32
CA PHE A 106 26.10 -17.79 -3.98
C PHE A 106 26.98 -16.52 -4.00
N SER A 107 26.61 -15.51 -3.23
CA SER A 107 27.31 -14.24 -3.14
C SER A 107 27.31 -13.73 -1.70
N MET A 108 28.50 -13.62 -1.10
CA MET A 108 28.67 -13.02 0.23
C MET A 108 28.25 -11.54 0.25
N VAL A 109 28.40 -10.82 -0.86
CA VAL A 109 27.97 -9.42 -1.00
C VAL A 109 26.45 -9.34 -0.92
N SER A 110 25.74 -10.14 -1.73
CA SER A 110 24.26 -10.17 -1.70
C SER A 110 23.73 -10.59 -0.34
N LEU A 111 24.35 -11.57 0.30
CA LEU A 111 23.99 -11.98 1.66
C LEU A 111 24.27 -10.85 2.66
N GLY A 112 25.41 -10.16 2.57
CA GLY A 112 25.70 -9.01 3.43
C GLY A 112 24.68 -7.87 3.24
N MET A 113 24.31 -7.57 2.00
CA MET A 113 23.31 -6.55 1.68
C MET A 113 21.91 -6.90 2.21
N SER A 114 21.55 -8.17 2.29
CA SER A 114 20.25 -8.61 2.82
C SER A 114 20.01 -8.26 4.29
N PHE A 115 21.08 -7.99 5.06
CA PHE A 115 20.96 -7.49 6.44
C PHE A 115 20.57 -6.00 6.51
N PHE A 116 20.65 -5.27 5.39
CA PHE A 116 20.41 -3.83 5.33
C PHE A 116 19.29 -3.47 4.35
N PRO A 117 18.06 -4.05 4.48
CA PRO A 117 16.99 -3.90 3.50
C PRO A 117 16.51 -2.45 3.30
N ILE A 118 16.74 -1.56 4.27
CA ILE A 118 16.40 -0.15 4.17
C ILE A 118 17.47 0.60 3.34
N SER A 119 18.75 0.37 3.64
CA SER A 119 19.86 1.06 2.96
C SER A 119 20.03 0.59 1.51
N THR A 120 19.59 -0.62 1.19
CA THR A 120 19.61 -1.20 -0.16
C THR A 120 18.34 -0.95 -0.95
N ASP A 121 17.36 -0.27 -0.33
CA ASP A 121 16.02 -0.01 -0.87
C ASP A 121 15.30 -1.29 -1.38
N ALA A 122 15.59 -2.42 -0.71
CA ALA A 122 14.98 -3.70 -1.04
C ALA A 122 13.44 -3.67 -0.93
N TYR A 123 12.92 -2.76 -0.10
CA TYR A 123 11.49 -2.55 0.13
C TYR A 123 11.21 -1.05 0.26
N TRP A 124 10.96 -0.38 -0.85
CA TRP A 124 10.72 1.06 -0.89
C TRP A 124 9.68 1.55 0.15
N PHE A 125 8.57 0.81 0.30
CA PHE A 125 7.52 1.17 1.27
C PHE A 125 8.03 1.11 2.71
N VAL A 126 8.85 0.11 3.07
CA VAL A 126 9.40 -0.01 4.43
C VAL A 126 10.31 1.17 4.75
N THR A 127 11.14 1.57 3.80
CA THR A 127 12.04 2.73 3.93
C THR A 127 11.24 4.00 4.22
N GLN A 128 10.21 4.29 3.41
CA GLN A 128 9.35 5.46 3.59
C GLN A 128 8.51 5.37 4.89
N TYR A 129 8.03 4.17 5.22
CA TYR A 129 7.22 3.96 6.43
C TYR A 129 8.03 4.12 7.72
N ILE A 130 9.28 3.69 7.75
CA ILE A 130 10.18 3.95 8.88
C ILE A 130 10.46 5.45 9.00
N GLY A 131 10.68 6.15 7.87
CA GLY A 131 10.77 7.61 7.85
C GLY A 131 9.52 8.27 8.47
N LEU A 132 8.32 7.80 8.12
CA LEU A 132 7.07 8.27 8.72
C LEU A 132 7.04 7.99 10.24
N LEU A 133 7.46 6.80 10.69
CA LEU A 133 7.48 6.48 12.12
C LEU A 133 8.43 7.40 12.91
N ILE A 134 9.58 7.78 12.31
CA ILE A 134 10.50 8.77 12.91
C ILE A 134 9.83 10.14 13.00
N LEU A 135 9.11 10.57 11.97
CA LEU A 135 8.43 11.86 11.95
C LEU A 135 7.15 11.89 12.77
N SER A 136 6.52 10.73 13.01
CA SER A 136 5.19 10.65 13.63
C SER A 136 5.03 11.37 14.98
N PRO A 137 5.99 11.36 15.92
CA PRO A 137 5.84 12.11 17.18
C PRO A 137 5.80 13.63 16.95
N PHE A 138 6.60 14.14 16.01
CA PHE A 138 6.63 15.57 15.68
C PHE A 138 5.34 15.98 14.95
N LEU A 139 4.86 15.16 14.03
CA LEU A 139 3.59 15.38 13.35
C LEU A 139 2.41 15.34 14.33
N ALA A 140 2.42 14.43 15.30
CA ALA A 140 1.40 14.35 16.33
C ALA A 140 1.41 15.57 17.26
N LEU A 141 2.59 16.09 17.62
CA LEU A 141 2.72 17.35 18.36
C LEU A 141 2.18 18.52 17.55
N LEU A 142 2.55 18.62 16.27
CA LEU A 142 2.05 19.66 15.35
C LEU A 142 0.51 19.63 15.30
N VAL A 143 -0.10 18.48 15.10
CA VAL A 143 -1.56 18.32 15.06
C VAL A 143 -2.23 18.82 16.33
N LYS A 144 -1.65 18.55 17.51
CA LYS A 144 -2.19 18.95 18.81
C LYS A 144 -2.09 20.46 19.10
N GLN A 145 -1.11 21.13 18.50
CA GLN A 145 -0.83 22.54 18.74
C GLN A 145 -1.56 23.49 17.75
N LEU A 146 -1.91 22.99 16.57
CA LEU A 146 -2.56 23.80 15.55
C LEU A 146 -4.03 24.08 15.86
N SER A 147 -4.44 25.35 15.74
CA SER A 147 -5.85 25.68 15.67
C SER A 147 -6.47 25.12 14.39
N TYR A 148 -7.81 24.98 14.38
CA TYR A 148 -8.55 24.47 13.21
C TYR A 148 -8.19 25.22 11.91
N LYS A 149 -8.10 26.57 11.96
CA LYS A 149 -7.75 27.39 10.79
C LYS A 149 -6.33 27.12 10.30
N GLN A 150 -5.36 27.05 11.23
CA GLN A 150 -3.96 26.74 10.90
C GLN A 150 -3.83 25.36 10.30
N TYR A 151 -4.59 24.39 10.82
CA TYR A 151 -4.58 23.03 10.29
C TYR A 151 -5.15 22.98 8.86
N LEU A 152 -6.26 23.69 8.58
CA LEU A 152 -6.78 23.80 7.22
C LEU A 152 -5.76 24.43 6.27
N TRP A 153 -5.08 25.52 6.69
CA TRP A 153 -4.02 26.14 5.89
C TRP A 153 -2.87 25.17 5.61
N LEU A 154 -2.45 24.40 6.61
CA LEU A 154 -1.43 23.37 6.43
C LEU A 154 -1.87 22.29 5.43
N LEU A 155 -3.11 21.80 5.53
CA LEU A 155 -3.64 20.80 4.60
C LEU A 155 -3.79 21.38 3.19
N THR A 156 -4.27 22.61 3.04
CA THR A 156 -4.41 23.25 1.71
C THR A 156 -3.05 23.49 1.06
N GLY A 157 -2.08 24.03 1.80
CA GLY A 157 -0.71 24.20 1.32
C GLY A 157 -0.02 22.88 1.00
N GLY A 158 -0.21 21.87 1.87
CA GLY A 158 0.26 20.53 1.62
C GLY A 158 -0.37 19.89 0.39
N ALA A 159 -1.68 20.09 0.18
CA ALA A 159 -2.36 19.65 -1.03
C ALA A 159 -1.71 20.26 -2.29
N PHE A 160 -1.47 21.55 -2.28
CA PHE A 160 -0.81 22.24 -3.40
C PHE A 160 0.58 21.66 -3.69
N LEU A 161 1.35 21.34 -2.66
CA LEU A 161 2.71 20.81 -2.81
C LEU A 161 2.72 19.31 -3.16
N CYS A 162 1.87 18.50 -2.50
CA CYS A 162 1.89 17.05 -2.63
C CYS A 162 0.96 16.51 -3.73
N LEU A 163 -0.10 17.24 -4.04
CA LEU A 163 -1.09 16.86 -5.05
C LEU A 163 -0.86 17.59 -6.37
N ALA A 164 0.36 18.11 -6.63
CA ALA A 164 0.65 18.68 -7.93
C ALA A 164 0.04 17.77 -9.00
N LEU A 165 -1.15 18.17 -9.45
CA LEU A 165 -2.16 17.36 -10.13
C LEU A 165 -1.68 16.75 -11.45
N ILE A 166 -0.51 17.18 -11.91
CA ILE A 166 0.11 16.74 -13.16
C ILE A 166 1.47 16.13 -12.79
N PRO A 167 1.67 14.81 -12.95
CA PRO A 167 2.89 14.11 -12.56
C PRO A 167 4.18 14.73 -13.13
N ASP A 168 4.11 15.30 -14.31
CA ASP A 168 5.24 15.92 -15.00
C ASP A 168 5.39 17.43 -14.76
N PHE A 169 4.59 18.00 -13.87
CA PHE A 169 4.70 19.40 -13.56
C PHE A 169 6.07 19.71 -12.91
N PRO A 170 6.80 20.73 -13.39
CA PRO A 170 8.17 21.01 -12.93
C PRO A 170 8.29 21.17 -11.41
N LEU A 171 7.24 21.70 -10.75
CA LEU A 171 7.20 21.88 -9.31
C LEU A 171 7.18 20.56 -8.55
N ALA A 172 6.40 19.57 -9.01
CA ALA A 172 6.34 18.24 -8.40
C ALA A 172 7.70 17.52 -8.47
N LYS A 173 8.39 17.62 -9.62
CA LYS A 173 9.74 17.07 -9.81
C LYS A 173 10.77 17.73 -8.87
N ARG A 174 10.67 19.04 -8.64
CA ARG A 174 11.59 19.75 -7.75
C ARG A 174 11.43 19.36 -6.27
N PHE A 175 10.23 19.09 -5.83
CA PHE A 175 9.97 18.69 -4.45
C PHE A 175 10.08 17.18 -4.20
N HIS A 176 10.44 16.38 -5.20
CA HIS A 176 10.50 14.91 -5.12
C HIS A 176 9.24 14.25 -4.54
N VAL A 177 8.09 14.90 -4.67
CA VAL A 177 6.79 14.35 -4.26
C VAL A 177 6.06 13.65 -5.40
N ALA A 178 6.67 13.65 -6.59
CA ALA A 178 6.13 12.97 -7.77
C ALA A 178 5.85 11.49 -7.43
N HIS A 179 4.68 11.02 -7.85
CA HIS A 179 4.20 9.65 -7.67
C HIS A 179 3.77 9.23 -6.25
N GLY A 180 3.85 10.11 -5.22
CA GLY A 180 3.37 9.80 -3.87
C GLY A 180 4.22 8.83 -3.04
N ASN A 181 5.34 8.34 -3.58
CA ASN A 181 6.20 7.33 -2.97
C ASN A 181 7.26 7.92 -2.03
N SER A 182 6.97 9.03 -1.38
CA SER A 182 7.92 9.73 -0.53
C SER A 182 7.46 9.84 0.91
N VAL A 183 8.41 10.00 1.82
CA VAL A 183 8.11 10.25 3.25
C VAL A 183 7.26 11.53 3.44
N TRP A 184 7.39 12.50 2.55
CA TRP A 184 6.59 13.73 2.58
C TRP A 184 5.12 13.46 2.24
N SER A 185 4.86 12.64 1.24
CA SER A 185 3.50 12.18 0.90
C SER A 185 2.89 11.39 2.05
N PHE A 186 3.69 10.53 2.71
CA PHE A 186 3.24 9.78 3.88
C PHE A 186 2.96 10.69 5.08
N ALA A 187 3.80 11.70 5.31
CA ALA A 187 3.58 12.71 6.34
C ALA A 187 2.30 13.53 6.07
N TYR A 188 2.04 13.86 4.81
CA TYR A 188 0.81 14.55 4.43
C TYR A 188 -0.43 13.67 4.64
N LEU A 189 -0.40 12.39 4.24
CA LEU A 189 -1.47 11.43 4.53
C LEU A 189 -1.72 11.25 6.03
N PHE A 190 -0.66 11.26 6.85
CA PHE A 190 -0.76 11.25 8.30
C PHE A 190 -1.53 12.46 8.82
N LEU A 191 -1.20 13.66 8.34
CA LEU A 191 -1.91 14.89 8.70
C LEU A 191 -3.38 14.84 8.27
N VAL A 192 -3.68 14.39 7.06
CA VAL A 192 -5.07 14.23 6.58
C VAL A 192 -5.85 13.26 7.47
N ALA A 193 -5.25 12.12 7.81
CA ALA A 193 -5.88 11.12 8.68
C ALA A 193 -6.13 11.67 10.10
N GLY A 194 -5.17 12.44 10.63
CA GLY A 194 -5.32 13.15 11.92
C GLY A 194 -6.46 14.17 11.90
N PHE A 195 -6.58 14.94 10.81
CA PHE A 195 -7.70 15.88 10.62
C PHE A 195 -9.05 15.16 10.55
N ILE A 196 -9.13 14.08 9.78
CA ILE A 196 -10.34 13.25 9.70
C ILE A 196 -10.74 12.72 11.09
N LYS A 197 -9.77 12.32 11.91
CA LYS A 197 -10.03 11.81 13.25
C LYS A 197 -10.59 12.87 14.18
N HIS A 198 -9.98 14.05 14.20
CA HIS A 198 -10.27 15.06 15.22
C HIS A 198 -11.40 16.01 14.83
N TYR A 199 -11.56 16.29 13.54
CA TYR A 199 -12.48 17.35 13.09
C TYR A 199 -13.62 16.86 12.21
N LEU A 200 -13.44 15.76 11.47
CA LEU A 200 -14.47 15.30 10.56
C LEU A 200 -15.56 14.52 11.32
N LYS A 201 -16.75 15.09 11.33
CA LYS A 201 -17.96 14.41 11.76
C LYS A 201 -18.42 13.37 10.72
N SER A 202 -19.62 12.86 10.84
CA SER A 202 -20.20 12.00 9.82
C SER A 202 -20.53 12.79 8.54
N VAL A 203 -20.27 12.18 7.39
CA VAL A 203 -20.68 12.67 6.08
C VAL A 203 -21.76 11.72 5.54
N PRO A 204 -22.84 12.22 4.90
CA PRO A 204 -23.87 11.34 4.35
C PRO A 204 -23.28 10.32 3.39
N MET A 205 -23.54 9.04 3.62
CA MET A 205 -22.95 7.93 2.87
C MET A 205 -23.26 8.03 1.36
N ALA A 206 -24.46 8.49 1.00
CA ALA A 206 -24.87 8.65 -0.39
C ALA A 206 -23.95 9.63 -1.15
N TRP A 207 -23.53 10.73 -0.52
CA TRP A 207 -22.61 11.71 -1.13
C TRP A 207 -21.21 11.12 -1.31
N LEU A 208 -20.73 10.36 -0.32
CA LEU A 208 -19.44 9.70 -0.40
C LEU A 208 -19.43 8.63 -1.51
N MET A 209 -20.48 7.84 -1.62
CA MET A 209 -20.61 6.82 -2.66
C MET A 209 -20.72 7.45 -4.06
N ALA A 210 -21.50 8.53 -4.20
CA ALA A 210 -21.59 9.26 -5.47
C ALA A 210 -20.24 9.89 -5.87
N ALA A 211 -19.53 10.48 -4.91
CA ALA A 211 -18.21 11.07 -5.15
C ALA A 211 -17.18 9.97 -5.50
N ALA A 212 -17.17 8.83 -4.80
CA ALA A 212 -16.30 7.70 -5.11
C ALA A 212 -16.56 7.18 -6.53
N LEU A 213 -17.83 6.98 -6.89
CA LEU A 213 -18.22 6.54 -8.23
C LEU A 213 -17.78 7.55 -9.29
N PHE A 214 -18.04 8.84 -9.08
CA PHE A 214 -17.65 9.90 -10.00
C PHE A 214 -16.13 9.93 -10.22
N VAL A 215 -15.34 9.89 -9.14
CA VAL A 215 -13.87 9.91 -9.23
C VAL A 215 -13.35 8.65 -9.90
N THR A 216 -13.94 7.48 -9.61
CA THR A 216 -13.57 6.20 -10.27
C THR A 216 -13.84 6.27 -11.78
N LEU A 217 -15.04 6.70 -12.19
CA LEU A 217 -15.39 6.82 -13.61
C LEU A 217 -14.53 7.86 -14.32
N LEU A 218 -14.22 8.98 -13.66
CA LEU A 218 -13.33 10.01 -14.20
C LEU A 218 -11.92 9.44 -14.42
N THR A 219 -11.37 8.71 -13.45
CA THR A 219 -10.04 8.09 -13.57
C THR A 219 -10.02 7.09 -14.72
N MET A 220 -10.98 6.16 -14.75
CA MET A 220 -11.09 5.17 -15.84
C MET A 220 -11.26 5.83 -17.21
N GLY A 221 -12.09 6.87 -17.29
CA GLY A 221 -12.29 7.61 -18.54
C GLY A 221 -11.02 8.30 -19.02
N CYS A 222 -10.23 8.86 -18.13
CA CYS A 222 -8.93 9.45 -18.45
C CYS A 222 -7.93 8.39 -18.92
N GLU A 223 -7.83 7.24 -18.24
CA GLU A 223 -6.93 6.14 -18.62
C GLU A 223 -7.28 5.61 -20.02
N ILE A 224 -8.57 5.32 -20.27
CA ILE A 224 -9.04 4.84 -21.58
C ILE A 224 -8.76 5.87 -22.67
N PHE A 225 -9.04 7.16 -22.41
CA PHE A 225 -8.86 8.21 -23.40
C PHE A 225 -7.38 8.40 -23.77
N PHE A 226 -6.49 8.48 -22.78
CA PHE A 226 -5.06 8.66 -23.04
C PHE A 226 -4.40 7.37 -23.51
N GLY A 227 -4.82 6.22 -23.01
CA GLY A 227 -4.37 4.91 -23.50
C GLY A 227 -4.71 4.69 -24.96
N TYR A 228 -5.93 5.06 -25.37
CA TYR A 228 -6.36 4.95 -26.78
C TYR A 228 -5.51 5.83 -27.72
N GLN A 229 -5.13 7.04 -27.29
CA GLN A 229 -4.33 7.95 -28.10
C GLN A 229 -2.87 7.49 -28.28
N ASN A 230 -2.34 6.69 -27.34
CA ASN A 230 -0.92 6.34 -27.30
C ASN A 230 -0.64 4.84 -27.52
N ASP A 231 -1.65 4.07 -27.95
CA ASP A 231 -1.59 2.60 -28.12
C ASP A 231 -1.04 1.86 -26.87
N SER A 232 -1.13 2.48 -25.71
CA SER A 232 -0.64 1.91 -24.46
C SER A 232 -1.54 2.34 -23.30
N ILE A 233 -1.71 1.45 -22.31
CA ILE A 233 -2.27 1.87 -21.03
C ILE A 233 -1.19 2.66 -20.31
N HIS A 234 -1.36 3.95 -20.31
CA HIS A 234 -0.55 4.79 -19.44
C HIS A 234 -1.18 4.79 -18.06
N LEU A 235 -0.53 4.12 -17.10
CA LEU A 235 -0.74 4.29 -15.66
C LEU A 235 -0.44 5.73 -15.20
N PHE A 236 -0.57 6.68 -16.12
CA PHE A 236 -0.14 8.07 -15.98
C PHE A 236 -0.91 8.80 -14.88
N TRP A 237 -2.19 8.43 -14.70
CA TRP A 237 -3.08 9.03 -13.72
C TRP A 237 -3.22 8.22 -12.44
N ILE A 238 -2.75 6.97 -12.43
CA ILE A 238 -2.84 6.03 -11.31
C ILE A 238 -1.64 6.18 -10.35
N ASN A 239 -0.92 7.27 -10.41
CA ASN A 239 0.07 7.60 -9.40
C ASN A 239 -0.62 7.92 -8.06
N TYR A 240 0.02 7.60 -6.95
CA TYR A 240 -0.53 7.75 -5.59
C TYR A 240 -0.92 9.19 -5.21
N ASN A 241 -0.63 10.16 -6.07
CA ASN A 241 -0.98 11.58 -5.96
C ASN A 241 -2.13 11.97 -6.89
N GLY A 242 -2.76 13.12 -6.66
CA GLY A 242 -3.80 13.66 -7.52
C GLY A 242 -5.15 12.97 -7.33
N ILE A 243 -5.73 12.46 -8.41
CA ILE A 243 -7.08 11.85 -8.39
C ILE A 243 -7.13 10.62 -7.45
N PRO A 244 -6.17 9.67 -7.48
CA PRO A 244 -6.14 8.56 -6.53
C PRO A 244 -6.06 8.99 -5.07
N PHE A 245 -5.37 10.09 -4.77
CA PHE A 245 -5.35 10.63 -3.42
C PHE A 245 -6.76 11.03 -2.96
N VAL A 246 -7.51 11.76 -3.80
CA VAL A 246 -8.90 12.17 -3.47
C VAL A 246 -9.77 10.94 -3.24
N LEU A 247 -9.67 9.93 -4.12
CA LEU A 247 -10.41 8.68 -3.98
C LEU A 247 -10.01 7.95 -2.68
N SER A 248 -8.72 7.93 -2.31
CA SER A 248 -8.28 7.29 -1.08
C SER A 248 -8.88 7.93 0.17
N VAL A 249 -8.99 9.26 0.20
CA VAL A 249 -9.63 10.00 1.30
C VAL A 249 -11.12 9.67 1.38
N ILE A 250 -11.83 9.65 0.25
CA ILE A 250 -13.26 9.31 0.21
C ILE A 250 -13.48 7.88 0.71
N VAL A 251 -12.74 6.90 0.17
CA VAL A 251 -12.85 5.49 0.57
C VAL A 251 -12.47 5.28 2.04
N PHE A 252 -11.45 5.99 2.53
CA PHE A 252 -11.10 5.97 3.96
C PHE A 252 -12.26 6.44 4.84
N ILE A 253 -12.93 7.54 4.48
CA ILE A 253 -14.08 8.06 5.23
C ILE A 253 -15.25 7.09 5.17
N ILE A 254 -15.54 6.48 4.01
CA ILE A 254 -16.58 5.46 3.85
C ILE A 254 -16.34 4.32 4.83
N ILE A 255 -15.17 3.68 4.78
CA ILE A 255 -14.86 2.51 5.61
C ILE A 255 -14.81 2.88 7.09
N ARG A 256 -14.27 4.07 7.43
CA ARG A 256 -14.29 4.58 8.82
C ARG A 256 -15.71 4.67 9.38
N GLN A 257 -16.69 5.05 8.57
CA GLN A 257 -18.10 5.20 9.00
C GLN A 257 -18.91 3.90 8.96
N MET A 258 -18.40 2.86 8.28
CA MET A 258 -19.08 1.57 8.25
C MET A 258 -19.02 0.88 9.61
N GLN A 259 -20.14 0.29 10.03
CA GLN A 259 -20.18 -0.56 11.21
C GLN A 259 -19.89 -2.00 10.81
N MET A 260 -18.67 -2.44 11.06
CA MET A 260 -18.24 -3.81 10.79
C MET A 260 -18.03 -4.56 12.11
N ALA A 261 -18.55 -5.78 12.18
CA ALA A 261 -18.37 -6.64 13.34
C ALA A 261 -17.22 -7.64 13.15
N GLU A 262 -16.63 -8.11 14.24
CA GLU A 262 -15.66 -9.23 14.21
C GLU A 262 -16.32 -10.59 13.93
N THR A 263 -17.50 -10.60 13.31
CA THR A 263 -18.34 -11.77 13.05
C THR A 263 -18.84 -11.77 11.61
N GLY A 264 -19.46 -12.87 11.19
CA GLY A 264 -20.07 -13.00 9.87
C GLY A 264 -19.02 -12.87 8.74
N ILE A 265 -19.41 -12.18 7.67
CA ILE A 265 -18.61 -12.04 6.44
C ILE A 265 -17.29 -11.26 6.64
N TRP A 266 -17.20 -10.42 7.67
CA TRP A 266 -16.00 -9.62 7.96
C TRP A 266 -14.93 -10.38 8.73
N LYS A 267 -15.31 -11.45 9.45
CA LYS A 267 -14.40 -12.22 10.31
C LYS A 267 -13.14 -12.73 9.59
N PRO A 268 -13.21 -13.31 8.37
CA PRO A 268 -12.00 -13.75 7.66
C PRO A 268 -11.04 -12.60 7.38
N LEU A 269 -11.57 -11.44 6.94
CA LEU A 269 -10.76 -10.27 6.63
C LEU A 269 -10.10 -9.68 7.87
N VAL A 270 -10.83 -9.57 8.98
CA VAL A 270 -10.27 -9.13 10.28
C VAL A 270 -9.17 -10.07 10.75
N ASN A 271 -9.34 -11.38 10.58
CA ASN A 271 -8.36 -12.38 10.99
C ASN A 271 -7.09 -12.37 10.11
N LEU A 272 -7.18 -11.95 8.86
CA LEU A 272 -6.05 -11.83 7.93
C LEU A 272 -5.23 -10.56 8.13
N ALA A 273 -5.81 -9.50 8.69
CA ALA A 273 -5.16 -8.21 8.87
C ALA A 273 -3.79 -8.26 9.58
N PRO A 274 -3.57 -9.08 10.62
CA PRO A 274 -2.27 -9.20 11.25
C PRO A 274 -1.14 -9.72 10.35
N TYR A 275 -1.48 -10.33 9.22
CA TYR A 275 -0.50 -10.97 8.31
C TYR A 275 -0.17 -10.12 7.09
N THR A 276 -0.91 -9.03 6.85
CA THR A 276 -0.81 -8.20 5.64
C THR A 276 0.59 -7.66 5.38
N PHE A 277 1.32 -7.26 6.41
CA PHE A 277 2.68 -6.74 6.24
C PHE A 277 3.66 -7.83 5.75
N GLY A 278 3.54 -9.06 6.24
CA GLY A 278 4.31 -10.20 5.72
C GLY A 278 3.94 -10.55 4.29
N VAL A 279 2.67 -10.42 3.90
CA VAL A 279 2.24 -10.60 2.51
C VAL A 279 3.03 -9.66 1.60
N TYR A 280 3.13 -8.37 1.96
CA TYR A 280 3.94 -7.40 1.20
C TYR A 280 5.40 -7.83 1.09
N LEU A 281 6.05 -8.14 2.22
CA LEU A 281 7.47 -8.47 2.28
C LEU A 281 7.84 -9.74 1.49
N ILE A 282 6.91 -10.66 1.31
CA ILE A 282 7.13 -11.90 0.56
C ILE A 282 6.97 -11.66 -0.93
N HIS A 283 5.79 -11.19 -1.37
CA HIS A 283 5.49 -11.16 -2.81
C HIS A 283 6.21 -10.04 -3.56
N ASP A 284 6.61 -8.97 -2.88
CA ASP A 284 7.34 -7.83 -3.47
C ASP A 284 8.87 -7.90 -3.25
N HIS A 285 9.39 -8.97 -2.65
CA HIS A 285 10.84 -9.18 -2.60
C HIS A 285 11.41 -9.33 -4.01
N LEU A 286 12.48 -8.60 -4.33
CA LEU A 286 13.06 -8.55 -5.68
C LEU A 286 13.23 -9.94 -6.32
N MET A 287 13.82 -10.90 -5.59
CA MET A 287 14.05 -12.26 -6.11
C MET A 287 12.76 -13.04 -6.34
N ILE A 288 11.72 -12.81 -5.53
CA ILE A 288 10.42 -13.46 -5.70
C ILE A 288 9.62 -12.75 -6.79
N ARG A 289 9.58 -11.42 -6.75
CA ARG A 289 8.80 -10.60 -7.67
C ARG A 289 9.13 -10.93 -9.12
N ASP A 290 10.42 -10.86 -9.48
CA ASP A 290 10.82 -11.08 -10.86
C ASP A 290 10.53 -12.52 -11.31
N GLY A 291 10.93 -13.53 -10.53
CA GLY A 291 10.66 -14.94 -10.86
C GLY A 291 9.17 -15.33 -10.83
N LEU A 292 8.38 -14.74 -9.93
CA LEU A 292 6.95 -15.01 -9.82
C LEU A 292 6.20 -14.51 -11.06
N TRP A 293 6.42 -13.25 -11.43
CA TRP A 293 5.65 -12.64 -12.51
C TRP A 293 6.12 -13.12 -13.89
N ASP A 294 7.39 -13.44 -14.07
CA ASP A 294 7.89 -14.10 -15.28
C ASP A 294 7.27 -15.49 -15.47
N THR A 295 7.13 -16.26 -14.38
CA THR A 295 6.55 -17.60 -14.43
C THR A 295 5.04 -17.56 -14.70
N VAL A 296 4.35 -16.56 -14.15
CA VAL A 296 2.88 -16.43 -14.21
C VAL A 296 2.47 -15.40 -15.26
N SER A 297 3.23 -15.24 -16.34
CA SER A 297 2.89 -14.30 -17.40
C SER A 297 1.42 -14.42 -17.84
N LEU A 298 0.65 -13.36 -17.61
CA LEU A 298 -0.77 -13.27 -17.95
C LEU A 298 -0.99 -12.78 -19.39
N THR A 299 0.06 -12.44 -20.10
CA THR A 299 0.02 -11.89 -21.46
C THR A 299 -0.72 -12.83 -22.44
N SER A 300 -0.51 -14.14 -22.29
CA SER A 300 -1.13 -15.15 -23.16
C SER A 300 -2.64 -15.33 -22.96
N VAL A 301 -3.17 -14.88 -21.82
CA VAL A 301 -4.60 -15.04 -21.46
C VAL A 301 -5.39 -13.73 -21.50
N CYS A 302 -4.73 -12.59 -21.79
CA CYS A 302 -5.38 -11.28 -21.86
C CYS A 302 -6.58 -11.22 -22.81
N ASP A 303 -6.57 -12.02 -23.88
CA ASP A 303 -7.62 -12.07 -24.89
C ASP A 303 -8.70 -13.10 -24.57
N HIS A 304 -8.57 -13.80 -23.45
CA HIS A 304 -9.48 -14.89 -23.10
C HIS A 304 -10.53 -14.44 -22.08
N TRP A 305 -11.76 -14.94 -22.20
CA TRP A 305 -12.86 -14.61 -21.28
C TRP A 305 -12.61 -15.05 -19.83
N THR A 306 -11.71 -16.01 -19.60
CA THR A 306 -11.32 -16.47 -18.26
C THR A 306 -10.36 -15.54 -17.53
N TYR A 307 -9.80 -14.55 -18.22
CA TYR A 307 -8.79 -13.64 -17.68
C TYR A 307 -9.19 -13.00 -16.31
N PRO A 308 -10.39 -12.43 -16.11
CA PRO A 308 -10.77 -11.85 -14.83
C PRO A 308 -10.72 -12.85 -13.67
N PHE A 309 -11.13 -14.09 -13.92
CA PHE A 309 -11.12 -15.16 -12.92
C PHE A 309 -9.70 -15.61 -12.59
N ILE A 310 -8.83 -15.69 -13.60
CA ILE A 310 -7.41 -16.04 -13.42
C ILE A 310 -6.72 -14.97 -12.59
N VAL A 311 -6.89 -13.68 -12.89
CA VAL A 311 -6.30 -12.57 -12.15
C VAL A 311 -6.73 -12.61 -10.68
N VAL A 312 -8.03 -12.67 -10.42
CA VAL A 312 -8.55 -12.68 -9.04
C VAL A 312 -8.12 -13.93 -8.30
N GLY A 313 -8.23 -15.10 -8.93
CA GLY A 313 -7.84 -16.38 -8.32
C GLY A 313 -6.35 -16.43 -7.97
N LEU A 314 -5.50 -15.95 -8.87
CA LEU A 314 -4.05 -15.85 -8.66
C LEU A 314 -3.70 -14.89 -7.51
N CYS A 315 -4.29 -13.70 -7.49
CA CYS A 315 -4.07 -12.73 -6.42
C CYS A 315 -4.52 -13.27 -5.05
N CYS A 316 -5.65 -13.97 -5.01
CA CYS A 316 -6.11 -14.67 -3.80
C CYS A 316 -5.11 -15.74 -3.37
N LEU A 317 -4.61 -16.56 -4.30
CA LEU A 317 -3.65 -17.61 -4.00
C LEU A 317 -2.34 -17.04 -3.44
N ILE A 318 -1.76 -16.05 -4.11
CA ILE A 318 -0.53 -15.37 -3.65
C ILE A 318 -0.73 -14.77 -2.25
N PHE A 319 -1.85 -14.06 -2.05
CA PHE A 319 -2.16 -13.45 -0.76
C PHE A 319 -2.25 -14.51 0.35
N LEU A 320 -3.01 -15.59 0.13
CA LEU A 320 -3.23 -16.63 1.14
C LEU A 320 -1.97 -17.43 1.44
N VAL A 321 -1.17 -17.78 0.43
CA VAL A 321 0.12 -18.46 0.61
C VAL A 321 1.08 -17.58 1.42
N ALA A 322 1.21 -16.30 1.06
CA ALA A 322 2.08 -15.38 1.78
C ALA A 322 1.58 -15.12 3.22
N ALA A 323 0.26 -15.01 3.43
CA ALA A 323 -0.32 -14.89 4.77
C ALA A 323 -0.08 -16.15 5.63
N PHE A 324 -0.14 -17.33 5.02
CA PHE A 324 0.19 -18.58 5.70
C PHE A 324 1.67 -18.61 6.12
N ILE A 325 2.61 -18.28 5.25
CA ILE A 325 4.05 -18.17 5.55
C ILE A 325 4.27 -17.18 6.69
N GLU A 326 3.63 -16.01 6.63
CA GLU A 326 3.72 -15.00 7.71
C GLU A 326 3.17 -15.52 9.04
N SER A 327 2.14 -16.37 9.01
CA SER A 327 1.63 -16.99 10.23
C SER A 327 2.67 -17.89 10.90
N ILE A 328 3.46 -18.61 10.10
CA ILE A 328 4.58 -19.46 10.59
C ILE A 328 5.67 -18.58 11.21
N ARG A 329 6.10 -17.51 10.50
CA ARG A 329 7.09 -16.56 11.02
C ARG A 329 6.66 -15.98 12.36
N LYS A 330 5.40 -15.59 12.50
CA LYS A 330 4.87 -15.06 13.78
C LYS A 330 4.95 -16.05 14.92
N LYS A 331 4.59 -17.31 14.66
CA LYS A 331 4.74 -18.39 15.65
C LYS A 331 6.20 -18.58 16.04
N LEU A 332 7.12 -18.57 15.06
CA LEU A 332 8.56 -18.64 15.30
C LEU A 332 9.05 -17.49 16.19
N PHE A 333 8.67 -16.25 15.91
CA PHE A 333 9.05 -15.08 16.69
C PHE A 333 8.51 -15.13 18.11
N THR A 334 7.29 -15.64 18.28
CA THR A 334 6.70 -15.87 19.60
C THR A 334 7.47 -16.93 20.37
N PHE A 335 7.81 -18.05 19.73
CA PHE A 335 8.59 -19.13 20.33
C PHE A 335 9.99 -18.65 20.76
N LEU A 336 10.67 -17.90 19.90
CA LEU A 336 11.99 -17.31 20.18
C LEU A 336 11.93 -16.08 21.09
N ARG A 337 10.74 -15.64 21.53
CA ARG A 337 10.52 -14.48 22.37
C ARG A 337 11.08 -13.17 21.79
N ILE A 338 11.20 -13.06 20.47
CA ILE A 338 11.74 -11.90 19.76
C ILE A 338 10.93 -10.64 20.08
N ASP A 339 9.59 -10.75 20.08
CA ASP A 339 8.70 -9.64 20.42
C ASP A 339 8.95 -9.08 21.83
N ASN A 340 9.32 -9.93 22.79
CA ASN A 340 9.68 -9.52 24.14
C ASN A 340 11.01 -8.76 24.17
N LEU A 341 11.98 -9.18 23.35
CA LEU A 341 13.25 -8.46 23.21
C LEU A 341 13.03 -7.08 22.57
N ILE A 342 12.25 -7.04 21.49
CA ILE A 342 11.92 -5.78 20.82
C ILE A 342 11.20 -4.81 21.77
N SER A 343 10.28 -5.28 22.61
CA SER A 343 9.56 -4.41 23.54
C SER A 343 10.45 -3.75 24.60
N LYS A 344 11.62 -4.33 24.91
CA LYS A 344 12.57 -3.76 25.88
C LYS A 344 13.22 -2.47 25.37
N VAL A 345 13.29 -2.25 24.04
CA VAL A 345 13.89 -1.04 23.48
C VAL A 345 13.07 0.22 23.79
N ASP A 346 11.79 0.09 24.13
CA ASP A 346 10.97 1.24 24.54
C ASP A 346 11.46 1.89 25.85
N ARG A 347 12.25 1.18 26.67
CA ARG A 347 12.88 1.74 27.88
C ARG A 347 14.00 2.73 27.55
N TRP A 348 14.49 2.74 26.32
CA TRP A 348 15.58 3.58 25.83
C TRP A 348 15.06 4.79 25.04
N SER A 349 13.74 4.94 24.93
CA SER A 349 13.16 6.02 24.14
C SER A 349 13.22 7.32 24.94
N PHE A 350 13.78 8.38 24.33
CA PHE A 350 13.86 9.74 24.90
C PHE A 350 12.49 10.43 25.05
N TYR A 351 11.41 9.77 24.76
CA TYR A 351 10.03 10.27 24.77
C TYR A 351 9.17 9.59 25.88
N SER A 352 9.79 9.13 26.95
CA SER A 352 9.07 8.64 28.14
C SER A 352 8.58 9.77 29.02
#